data_641893d0902d099f0367360996e3300e
#
_entry.id   641893d0902d099f0367360996e3300e
#
_cell.length_a   1.000
_cell.length_b   1.000
_cell.length_c   1.000
_cell.angle_alpha   90.00
_cell.angle_beta   90.00
_cell.angle_gamma   90.00
#
_symmetry.space_group_name_H-M   'P 1'
#
loop_
_entity.id
_entity.type
_entity.pdbx_description
1 polymer ?
#
loop_
_entity_poly.entity_id
_entity_poly.type
_entity_poly.pdbx_seq_one_letter_code
_entity_poly.pdbx_strand_id
1 'polypeptide(L)'
;MTIIYYFANQKNYLVCGTGNKSEILIGYFTKHGDGACDMEPIGDLYKTEVYRLSEFLNIQEEIIKKPPRAGLWENQTDEDEIGMSYNLLDQILYLYTERDMENTKIAEKLEISADDVDMIIEKIARSEHKSKVPEFPKKTTL
;
A
#
# COMPACT_ATOMS: atom_id res chain seq x y z
N MET A 1 -8.13 13.88 7.26
CA MET A 1 -8.59 14.06 5.87
C MET A 1 -9.68 15.14 5.74
N THR A 2 -10.69 15.19 6.57
CA THR A 2 -11.79 16.22 6.52
C THR A 2 -11.27 17.67 6.40
N ILE A 3 -10.26 18.03 7.18
CA ILE A 3 -9.66 19.37 7.14
C ILE A 3 -8.98 19.64 5.79
N ILE A 4 -8.28 18.66 5.23
CA ILE A 4 -7.59 18.80 3.94
C ILE A 4 -8.63 19.03 2.83
N TYR A 5 -9.68 18.21 2.78
CA TYR A 5 -10.77 18.40 1.81
C TYR A 5 -11.54 19.69 1.98
N TYR A 6 -11.69 20.20 3.22
CA TYR A 6 -12.26 21.51 3.44
C TYR A 6 -11.47 22.61 2.70
N PHE A 7 -10.15 22.62 2.85
CA PHE A 7 -9.31 23.59 2.15
C PHE A 7 -9.23 23.35 0.64
N ALA A 8 -9.17 22.08 0.21
CA ALA A 8 -9.16 21.73 -1.21
C ALA A 8 -10.42 22.25 -1.90
N ASN A 9 -11.59 21.99 -1.32
CA ASN A 9 -12.86 22.46 -1.86
C ASN A 9 -12.97 24.00 -1.92
N GLN A 10 -12.50 24.70 -0.87
CA GLN A 10 -12.50 26.16 -0.88
C GLN A 10 -11.61 26.76 -1.97
N LYS A 11 -10.53 26.08 -2.31
CA LYS A 11 -9.53 26.55 -3.28
C LYS A 11 -9.68 25.93 -4.67
N ASN A 12 -10.65 25.05 -4.85
CA ASN A 12 -10.83 24.24 -6.06
C ASN A 12 -9.56 23.45 -6.42
N TYR A 13 -8.98 22.76 -5.42
CA TYR A 13 -7.79 21.93 -5.53
C TYR A 13 -8.14 20.45 -5.39
N LEU A 14 -7.29 19.59 -5.93
CA LEU A 14 -7.31 18.16 -5.69
C LEU A 14 -6.45 17.82 -4.46
N VAL A 15 -6.84 16.77 -3.77
CA VAL A 15 -6.06 16.17 -2.68
C VAL A 15 -5.12 15.13 -3.28
N CYS A 16 -3.82 15.34 -3.10
CA CYS A 16 -2.78 14.41 -3.50
C CYS A 16 -2.49 13.44 -2.35
N GLY A 17 -2.70 12.16 -2.56
CA GLY A 17 -2.34 11.09 -1.66
C GLY A 17 -0.87 10.71 -1.79
N THR A 18 -0.39 9.94 -0.82
CA THR A 18 1.01 9.51 -0.70
C THR A 18 1.15 8.00 -0.61
N GLY A 19 0.07 7.25 -0.82
CA GLY A 19 0.07 5.80 -0.86
C GLY A 19 0.93 5.27 -2.01
N ASN A 20 1.68 4.21 -1.74
CA ASN A 20 2.43 3.47 -2.75
C ASN A 20 1.75 2.12 -3.03
N LYS A 21 2.19 1.43 -4.09
CA LYS A 21 1.60 0.17 -4.54
C LYS A 21 1.60 -0.91 -3.47
N SER A 22 2.68 -1.05 -2.70
CA SER A 22 2.79 -2.04 -1.64
C SER A 22 1.75 -1.83 -0.55
N GLU A 23 1.62 -0.59 -0.07
CA GLU A 23 0.64 -0.20 0.94
C GLU A 23 -0.80 -0.37 0.43
N ILE A 24 -1.08 0.04 -0.81
CA ILE A 24 -2.40 -0.08 -1.44
C ILE A 24 -2.82 -1.54 -1.58
N LEU A 25 -1.93 -2.42 -2.08
CA LEU A 25 -2.24 -3.82 -2.32
C LEU A 25 -2.59 -4.57 -1.02
N ILE A 26 -1.81 -4.38 0.04
CA ILE A 26 -2.08 -5.05 1.33
C ILE A 26 -3.08 -4.30 2.21
N GLY A 27 -3.57 -3.13 1.74
CA GLY A 27 -4.50 -2.27 2.47
C GLY A 27 -3.90 -1.62 3.72
N TYR A 28 -2.60 -1.34 3.72
CA TYR A 28 -1.91 -0.65 4.81
C TYR A 28 -2.16 0.85 4.73
N PHE A 29 -3.41 1.22 4.85
CA PHE A 29 -3.91 2.60 4.89
C PHE A 29 -5.30 2.65 5.56
N THR A 30 -5.72 3.83 6.00
CA THR A 30 -7.06 4.06 6.51
C THR A 30 -7.97 4.53 5.37
N LYS A 31 -9.02 3.75 5.03
CA LYS A 31 -9.89 3.98 3.86
C LYS A 31 -10.43 5.42 3.71
N HIS A 32 -10.81 6.05 4.83
CA HIS A 32 -11.32 7.44 4.85
C HIS A 32 -10.35 8.40 5.54
N GLY A 33 -9.12 7.95 5.80
CA GLY A 33 -7.99 8.72 6.27
C GLY A 33 -7.05 9.06 5.12
N ASP A 34 -5.83 8.57 5.20
CA ASP A 34 -4.78 8.73 4.18
C ASP A 34 -5.16 8.14 2.82
N GLY A 35 -5.96 7.06 2.79
CA GLY A 35 -6.50 6.50 1.53
C GLY A 35 -7.63 7.31 0.88
N ALA A 36 -8.11 8.40 1.50
CA ALA A 36 -9.10 9.29 0.90
C ALA A 36 -8.40 10.46 0.19
N CYS A 37 -8.15 10.30 -1.09
CA CYS A 37 -7.49 11.31 -1.93
C CYS A 37 -8.09 11.27 -3.35
N ASP A 38 -7.77 12.27 -4.16
CA ASP A 38 -8.22 12.37 -5.55
C ASP A 38 -7.22 11.75 -6.53
N MET A 39 -5.93 11.67 -6.15
CA MET A 39 -4.86 11.08 -6.94
C MET A 39 -3.71 10.58 -6.06
N GLU A 40 -3.03 9.54 -6.50
CA GLU A 40 -1.84 8.96 -5.85
C GLU A 40 -0.68 8.85 -6.86
N PRO A 41 0.18 9.86 -6.95
CA PRO A 41 1.25 9.90 -7.97
C PRO A 41 2.26 8.75 -7.91
N ILE A 42 2.43 8.15 -6.75
CA ILE A 42 3.32 7.00 -6.51
C ILE A 42 2.56 5.69 -6.29
N GLY A 43 1.25 5.67 -6.54
CA GLY A 43 0.37 4.52 -6.28
C GLY A 43 0.66 3.29 -7.12
N ASP A 44 1.43 3.40 -8.21
CA ASP A 44 1.88 2.26 -9.02
C ASP A 44 3.36 1.87 -8.77
N LEU A 45 4.02 2.51 -7.83
CA LEU A 45 5.39 2.19 -7.44
C LEU A 45 5.40 1.34 -6.17
N TYR A 46 6.14 0.23 -6.18
CA TYR A 46 6.44 -0.52 -4.98
C TYR A 46 7.28 0.31 -4.00
N LYS A 47 7.24 0.00 -2.71
CA LYS A 47 8.00 0.74 -1.68
C LYS A 47 9.49 0.80 -2.00
N THR A 48 10.06 -0.30 -2.47
CA THR A 48 11.47 -0.37 -2.90
C THR A 48 11.75 0.52 -4.12
N GLU A 49 10.79 0.69 -5.01
CA GLU A 49 10.90 1.60 -6.14
C GLU A 49 10.79 3.06 -5.71
N VAL A 50 9.95 3.37 -4.72
CA VAL A 50 9.87 4.70 -4.12
C VAL A 50 11.21 5.10 -3.51
N TYR A 51 11.92 4.20 -2.83
CA TYR A 51 13.27 4.47 -2.34
C TYR A 51 14.24 4.80 -3.48
N ARG A 52 14.27 3.99 -4.54
CA ARG A 52 15.13 4.23 -5.72
C ARG A 52 14.79 5.55 -6.41
N LEU A 53 13.51 5.87 -6.54
CA LEU A 53 13.09 7.16 -7.10
C LEU A 53 13.52 8.33 -6.22
N SER A 54 13.44 8.18 -4.89
CA SER A 54 13.86 9.20 -3.94
C SER A 54 15.37 9.47 -4.03
N GLU A 55 16.17 8.42 -4.17
CA GLU A 55 17.62 8.54 -4.42
C GLU A 55 17.91 9.25 -5.74
N PHE A 56 17.23 8.85 -6.82
CA PHE A 56 17.37 9.47 -8.15
C PHE A 56 17.00 10.97 -8.13
N LEU A 57 15.99 11.34 -7.36
CA LEU A 57 15.55 12.73 -7.20
C LEU A 57 16.40 13.51 -6.18
N ASN A 58 17.45 12.91 -5.63
CA ASN A 58 18.31 13.51 -4.60
C ASN A 58 17.53 14.04 -3.38
N ILE A 59 16.52 13.30 -2.95
CA ILE A 59 15.82 13.57 -1.69
C ILE A 59 16.83 13.43 -0.54
N GLN A 60 16.68 14.25 0.50
CA GLN A 60 17.58 14.26 1.64
C GLN A 60 17.71 12.85 2.26
N GLU A 61 18.94 12.43 2.49
CA GLU A 61 19.27 11.08 2.99
C GLU A 61 18.58 10.75 4.32
N GLU A 62 18.41 11.75 5.17
CA GLU A 62 17.69 11.62 6.46
C GLU A 62 16.22 11.21 6.26
N ILE A 63 15.58 11.65 5.16
CA ILE A 63 14.20 11.27 4.82
C ILE A 63 14.17 9.85 4.29
N ILE A 64 15.11 9.50 3.39
CA ILE A 64 15.18 8.17 2.77
C ILE A 64 15.46 7.09 3.83
N LYS A 65 16.38 7.36 4.77
CA LYS A 65 16.78 6.42 5.83
C LYS A 65 15.81 6.34 7.01
N LYS A 66 14.82 7.22 7.06
CA LYS A 66 13.82 7.19 8.13
C LYS A 66 12.98 5.91 8.02
N PRO A 67 12.89 5.08 9.08
CA PRO A 67 12.03 3.91 9.05
C PRO A 67 10.58 4.28 8.71
N PRO A 68 9.94 3.56 7.80
CA PRO A 68 8.55 3.80 7.45
C PRO A 68 7.66 3.51 8.65
N ARG A 69 6.75 4.45 8.94
CA ARG A 69 5.84 4.33 10.09
C ARG A 69 4.58 5.17 9.90
N ALA A 70 3.44 4.65 10.32
CA ALA A 70 2.20 5.41 10.38
C ALA A 70 2.22 6.49 11.48
N GLY A 71 3.03 6.31 12.53
CA GLY A 71 3.22 7.29 13.60
C GLY A 71 2.01 7.42 14.53
N LEU A 72 1.22 6.36 14.70
CA LEU A 72 0.04 6.34 15.54
C LEU A 72 0.38 6.09 17.01
N TRP A 73 1.50 5.44 17.28
CA TRP A 73 2.05 5.22 18.64
C TRP A 73 3.57 5.17 18.62
N GLU A 74 4.16 5.16 19.81
CA GLU A 74 5.61 5.15 19.98
C GLU A 74 6.22 3.83 19.51
N ASN A 75 7.37 3.90 18.83
CA ASN A 75 8.12 2.77 18.26
C ASN A 75 7.36 1.92 17.22
N GLN A 76 6.25 2.40 16.69
CA GLN A 76 5.57 1.75 15.56
C GLN A 76 6.48 1.75 14.33
N THR A 77 6.61 0.59 13.67
CA THR A 77 7.15 0.49 12.31
C THR A 77 6.18 -0.26 11.41
N ASP A 78 6.15 0.08 10.14
CA ASP A 78 5.29 -0.58 9.17
C ASP A 78 5.69 -2.06 9.03
N GLU A 79 6.99 -2.36 8.98
CA GLU A 79 7.51 -3.72 8.81
C GLU A 79 7.17 -4.65 9.98
N ASP A 80 7.14 -4.13 11.21
CA ASP A 80 6.69 -4.90 12.38
C ASP A 80 5.20 -5.25 12.28
N GLU A 81 4.35 -4.35 11.79
CA GLU A 81 2.91 -4.59 11.63
C GLU A 81 2.59 -5.47 10.41
N ILE A 82 3.35 -5.32 9.35
CA ILE A 82 3.23 -6.15 8.15
C ILE A 82 3.68 -7.58 8.47
N GLY A 83 4.73 -7.72 9.29
CA GLY A 83 5.35 -8.98 9.68
C GLY A 83 6.54 -9.37 8.80
N MET A 84 6.97 -8.48 7.90
CA MET A 84 8.16 -8.69 7.06
C MET A 84 8.69 -7.36 6.50
N SER A 85 9.91 -7.39 5.96
CA SER A 85 10.51 -6.22 5.31
C SER A 85 9.80 -5.89 3.99
N TYR A 86 9.79 -4.61 3.62
CA TYR A 86 9.28 -4.17 2.32
C TYR A 86 10.01 -4.81 1.14
N ASN A 87 11.30 -5.13 1.29
CA ASN A 87 12.05 -5.79 0.24
C ASN A 87 11.49 -7.18 -0.09
N LEU A 88 11.10 -7.95 0.91
CA LEU A 88 10.48 -9.25 0.74
C LEU A 88 9.02 -9.12 0.30
N LEU A 89 8.27 -8.24 0.94
CA LEU A 89 6.88 -7.95 0.59
C LEU A 89 6.72 -7.61 -0.90
N ASP A 90 7.52 -6.68 -1.41
CA ASP A 90 7.42 -6.24 -2.80
C ASP A 90 7.71 -7.37 -3.80
N GLN A 91 8.63 -8.28 -3.46
CA GLN A 91 8.90 -9.45 -4.29
C GLN A 91 7.69 -10.41 -4.33
N ILE A 92 7.07 -10.67 -3.17
CA ILE A 92 5.84 -11.50 -3.11
C ILE A 92 4.73 -10.84 -3.92
N LEU A 93 4.47 -9.56 -3.69
CA LEU A 93 3.44 -8.80 -4.39
C LEU A 93 3.65 -8.81 -5.90
N TYR A 94 4.87 -8.54 -6.37
CA TYR A 94 5.21 -8.56 -7.79
C TYR A 94 4.97 -9.94 -8.43
N LEU A 95 5.44 -11.01 -7.78
CA LEU A 95 5.27 -12.35 -8.31
C LEU A 95 3.80 -12.77 -8.34
N TYR A 96 3.03 -12.37 -7.35
CA TYR A 96 1.62 -12.67 -7.24
C TYR A 96 0.77 -11.86 -8.24
N THR A 97 0.92 -10.51 -8.23
CA THR A 97 0.01 -9.63 -8.97
C THR A 97 0.38 -9.41 -10.43
N GLU A 98 1.69 -9.44 -10.76
CA GLU A 98 2.16 -9.16 -12.12
C GLU A 98 2.66 -10.39 -12.88
N ARG A 99 2.98 -11.47 -12.16
CA ARG A 99 3.41 -12.72 -12.74
C ARG A 99 2.39 -13.84 -12.61
N ASP A 100 1.26 -13.58 -11.92
CA ASP A 100 0.18 -14.55 -11.68
C ASP A 100 0.73 -15.91 -11.19
N MET A 101 1.69 -15.84 -10.27
CA MET A 101 2.41 -17.01 -9.77
C MET A 101 1.66 -17.60 -8.58
N GLU A 102 1.54 -18.94 -8.56
CA GLU A 102 0.95 -19.67 -7.43
C GLU A 102 1.77 -19.51 -6.15
N ASN A 103 1.11 -19.44 -4.99
CA ASN A 103 1.72 -19.20 -3.68
C ASN A 103 2.89 -20.15 -3.38
N THR A 104 2.72 -21.44 -3.66
CA THR A 104 3.76 -22.45 -3.44
C THR A 104 5.02 -22.19 -4.27
N LYS A 105 4.85 -21.76 -5.52
CA LYS A 105 5.97 -21.41 -6.39
C LYS A 105 6.66 -20.11 -5.98
N ILE A 106 5.90 -19.15 -5.40
CA ILE A 106 6.48 -17.94 -4.82
C ILE A 106 7.36 -18.31 -3.62
N ALA A 107 6.84 -19.15 -2.71
CA ALA A 107 7.57 -19.62 -1.55
C ALA A 107 8.87 -20.34 -1.94
N GLU A 108 8.81 -21.26 -2.88
CA GLU A 108 9.99 -21.96 -3.42
C GLU A 108 11.01 -20.99 -4.03
N LYS A 109 10.54 -20.04 -4.85
CA LYS A 109 11.42 -19.09 -5.56
C LYS A 109 12.12 -18.13 -4.64
N LEU A 110 11.46 -17.71 -3.57
CA LEU A 110 11.99 -16.74 -2.60
C LEU A 110 12.66 -17.43 -1.40
N GLU A 111 12.64 -18.77 -1.36
CA GLU A 111 13.19 -19.58 -0.26
C GLU A 111 12.59 -19.21 1.12
N ILE A 112 11.27 -18.99 1.15
CA ILE A 112 10.50 -18.61 2.35
C ILE A 112 9.42 -19.64 2.64
N SER A 113 8.77 -19.52 3.81
CA SER A 113 7.65 -20.39 4.14
C SER A 113 6.42 -20.09 3.27
N ALA A 114 5.60 -21.10 2.99
CA ALA A 114 4.32 -20.92 2.31
C ALA A 114 3.37 -20.08 3.19
N ASP A 115 3.45 -20.21 4.50
CA ASP A 115 2.64 -19.47 5.46
C ASP A 115 2.89 -17.96 5.37
N ASP A 116 4.14 -17.52 5.10
CA ASP A 116 4.47 -16.10 4.92
C ASP A 116 3.81 -15.54 3.65
N VAL A 117 3.81 -16.32 2.55
CA VAL A 117 3.14 -15.93 1.31
C VAL A 117 1.63 -15.86 1.52
N ASP A 118 1.05 -16.91 2.12
CA ASP A 118 -0.39 -16.99 2.38
C ASP A 118 -0.87 -15.86 3.29
N MET A 119 -0.09 -15.47 4.30
CA MET A 119 -0.37 -14.33 5.17
C MET A 119 -0.51 -13.03 4.35
N ILE A 120 0.36 -12.78 3.38
CA ILE A 120 0.28 -11.58 2.54
C ILE A 120 -0.93 -11.64 1.60
N ILE A 121 -1.18 -12.78 0.96
CA ILE A 121 -2.33 -12.96 0.08
C ILE A 121 -3.65 -12.77 0.85
N GLU A 122 -3.71 -13.26 2.09
CA GLU A 122 -4.87 -13.02 2.97
C GLU A 122 -5.04 -11.53 3.31
N LYS A 123 -3.96 -10.78 3.56
CA LYS A 123 -4.03 -9.33 3.77
C LYS A 123 -4.60 -8.63 2.53
N ILE A 124 -4.17 -8.99 1.33
CA ILE A 124 -4.73 -8.46 0.06
C ILE A 124 -6.24 -8.71 0.00
N ALA A 125 -6.67 -9.96 0.18
CA ALA A 125 -8.07 -10.33 0.09
C ALA A 125 -8.95 -9.59 1.12
N ARG A 126 -8.48 -9.49 2.37
CA ARG A 126 -9.20 -8.80 3.45
C ARG A 126 -9.31 -7.30 3.23
N SER A 127 -8.35 -6.70 2.53
CA SER A 127 -8.29 -5.25 2.33
C SER A 127 -8.93 -4.78 1.02
N GLU A 128 -9.32 -5.68 0.14
CA GLU A 128 -9.88 -5.38 -1.19
C GLU A 128 -11.00 -4.34 -1.15
N HIS A 129 -11.85 -4.40 -0.12
CA HIS A 129 -12.95 -3.45 0.09
C HIS A 129 -12.47 -1.99 0.30
N LYS A 130 -11.22 -1.78 0.71
CA LYS A 130 -10.68 -0.44 0.93
C LYS A 130 -10.42 0.30 -0.39
N SER A 131 -10.02 -0.42 -1.43
CA SER A 131 -9.71 0.12 -2.77
C SER A 131 -10.93 0.16 -3.69
N LYS A 132 -12.08 -0.29 -3.21
CA LYS A 132 -13.33 -0.28 -3.99
C LYS A 132 -14.26 0.85 -3.54
N VAL A 133 -15.03 1.36 -4.50
CA VAL A 133 -16.18 2.21 -4.18
C VAL A 133 -17.19 1.43 -3.34
N PRO A 134 -18.04 2.12 -2.54
CA PRO A 134 -19.07 1.45 -1.76
C PRO A 134 -19.96 0.56 -2.63
N GLU A 135 -20.20 -0.66 -2.19
CA GLU A 135 -21.13 -1.56 -2.85
C GLU A 135 -22.58 -1.07 -2.70
N PHE A 136 -23.36 -1.28 -3.71
CA PHE A 136 -24.78 -0.95 -3.72
C PHE A 136 -25.62 -2.14 -4.22
N PRO A 137 -26.86 -2.31 -3.73
CA PRO A 137 -27.75 -3.36 -4.19
C PRO A 137 -28.03 -3.21 -5.68
N LYS A 138 -27.85 -4.29 -6.44
CA LYS A 138 -28.22 -4.30 -7.86
C LYS A 138 -29.75 -4.39 -7.97
N LYS A 139 -30.33 -3.62 -8.90
CA LYS A 139 -31.75 -3.71 -9.20
C LYS A 139 -32.05 -5.13 -9.69
N THR A 140 -32.91 -5.84 -8.98
CA THR A 140 -33.49 -7.09 -9.48
C THR A 140 -34.49 -6.73 -10.59
N THR A 141 -34.28 -7.25 -11.78
CA THR A 141 -35.31 -7.26 -12.83
C THR A 141 -36.43 -8.18 -12.35
N LEU A 142 -37.59 -7.58 -12.07
CA LEU A 142 -38.86 -8.31 -11.85
C LEU A 142 -39.34 -8.94 -13.17
#